data_e9c6f1f9e5c72b41c21e353a0ce147ea
#
_entry.id   e9c6f1f9e5c72b41c21e353a0ce147ea
#
_cell.length_a   1.000
_cell.length_b   1.000
_cell.length_c   1.000
_cell.angle_alpha   90.00
_cell.angle_beta   90.00
_cell.angle_gamma   90.00
#
_symmetry.space_group_name_H-M   'P 1'
#
loop_
_entity.id
_entity.type
_entity.pdbx_description
1 polymer ?
#
loop_
_entity_poly.entity_id
_entity_poly.type
_entity_poly.pdbx_seq_one_letter_code
_entity_poly.pdbx_strand_id
1 'polypeptide(L)'
;MKNIIALTVLLSFFFGHGQKSKLSPEHYQNIRKAFRQKMPDNSVAVLFSAPIRNRANDVDYVYHQDPNFFYLTGWHQPHSVLMMYKNPQTDSDGVYYEKIYVPERDDYMEMWNGKRYDLEQVKQLGYERVAERLDFKKDCGNLDRFDQVLMFEFKNDIRNQKTYVFRDNVRFKVDDPHDLFDLKATFREAINFPNDFNRLVHSAYQRIMDADQESFEQIKDEVEYLVKRDSLLMEDEIIKDFLKAPDQDFYREVKRKTSFALRNYNFDLETLPIIMGDMREIKTKNEIDLLKKAVAISVVGQIEVMKAMHPDMGEREIQGIHEFVYRKYGAADEGYPSIVGAGENGCVLHYIENDKEEIHNQLVLMDLGAEYYGYTADVTRTIPANGVFSPEQKAL
;
A
#
# COMPACT_ATOMS: atom_id res chain seq x y z
N MET A 1 -13.47 24.07 -58.20
CA MET A 1 -12.47 23.09 -57.74
C MET A 1 -12.39 23.17 -56.23
N LYS A 2 -13.00 22.24 -55.55
CA LYS A 2 -13.05 22.21 -54.08
C LYS A 2 -11.95 21.29 -53.60
N ASN A 3 -10.96 21.84 -52.87
CA ASN A 3 -9.92 21.07 -52.25
C ASN A 3 -10.48 20.45 -50.96
N ILE A 4 -10.64 19.15 -50.95
CA ILE A 4 -10.93 18.36 -49.75
C ILE A 4 -9.59 18.07 -49.08
N ILE A 5 -9.33 18.73 -47.95
CA ILE A 5 -8.22 18.39 -47.06
C ILE A 5 -8.70 17.18 -46.24
N ALA A 6 -8.17 16.02 -46.56
CA ALA A 6 -8.38 14.82 -45.73
C ALA A 6 -7.55 14.95 -44.47
N LEU A 7 -8.22 15.26 -43.36
CA LEU A 7 -7.60 15.21 -41.99
C LEU A 7 -7.54 13.75 -41.58
N THR A 8 -6.38 13.13 -41.74
CA THR A 8 -6.13 11.79 -41.24
C THR A 8 -5.93 11.88 -39.74
N VAL A 9 -7.00 11.67 -38.98
CA VAL A 9 -6.92 11.49 -37.52
C VAL A 9 -6.33 10.10 -37.25
N LEU A 10 -5.08 10.06 -36.85
CA LEU A 10 -4.46 8.85 -36.32
C LEU A 10 -5.09 8.57 -34.96
N LEU A 11 -6.15 7.77 -34.97
CA LEU A 11 -6.71 7.17 -33.75
C LEU A 11 -5.76 6.05 -33.31
N SER A 12 -4.81 6.40 -32.44
CA SER A 12 -4.08 5.41 -31.68
C SER A 12 -5.03 4.81 -30.63
N PHE A 13 -5.63 3.67 -30.97
CA PHE A 13 -6.38 2.86 -30.01
C PHE A 13 -5.40 2.28 -29.01
N PHE A 14 -5.23 2.94 -27.88
CA PHE A 14 -4.63 2.33 -26.69
C PHE A 14 -5.70 1.54 -25.97
N PHE A 15 -5.77 0.24 -26.26
CA PHE A 15 -6.51 -0.70 -25.42
C PHE A 15 -5.64 -1.05 -24.20
N GLY A 16 -6.02 -0.56 -23.06
CA GLY A 16 -5.43 -0.92 -21.78
C GLY A 16 -6.48 -0.75 -20.70
N HIS A 17 -7.01 -1.86 -20.20
CA HIS A 17 -7.88 -1.86 -19.05
C HIS A 17 -6.98 -1.89 -17.80
N GLY A 18 -7.01 -0.83 -17.06
CA GLY A 18 -6.26 -0.52 -15.88
C GLY A 18 -5.85 0.95 -15.95
N GLN A 19 -5.98 1.66 -14.85
CA GLN A 19 -5.57 3.05 -14.81
C GLN A 19 -4.05 3.12 -14.98
N LYS A 20 -3.61 3.47 -16.18
CA LYS A 20 -2.18 3.64 -16.47
C LYS A 20 -1.66 4.81 -15.67
N SER A 21 -0.48 4.65 -15.04
CA SER A 21 0.19 5.79 -14.46
C SER A 21 0.38 6.89 -15.52
N LYS A 22 0.22 8.15 -15.13
CA LYS A 22 0.58 9.30 -15.96
C LYS A 22 2.07 9.63 -15.92
N LEU A 23 2.79 9.06 -14.97
CA LEU A 23 4.23 9.26 -14.85
C LEU A 23 4.94 8.32 -15.82
N SER A 24 6.06 8.78 -16.37
CA SER A 24 6.81 8.01 -17.35
C SER A 24 7.50 6.79 -16.72
N PRO A 25 7.82 5.75 -17.49
CA PRO A 25 8.67 4.65 -17.04
C PRO A 25 9.99 5.11 -16.43
N GLU A 26 10.61 6.15 -17.00
CA GLU A 26 11.84 6.75 -16.49
C GLU A 26 11.67 7.34 -15.08
N HIS A 27 10.52 7.93 -14.77
CA HIS A 27 10.22 8.42 -13.41
C HIS A 27 10.36 7.28 -12.40
N TYR A 28 9.70 6.15 -12.66
CA TYR A 28 9.74 4.99 -11.75
C TYR A 28 11.11 4.33 -11.69
N GLN A 29 11.86 4.28 -12.78
CA GLN A 29 13.25 3.82 -12.78
C GLN A 29 14.12 4.68 -11.84
N ASN A 30 13.97 6.01 -11.90
CA ASN A 30 14.69 6.94 -11.04
C ASN A 30 14.32 6.78 -9.57
N ILE A 31 13.02 6.58 -9.27
CA ILE A 31 12.55 6.29 -7.92
C ILE A 31 13.17 4.98 -7.39
N ARG A 32 13.12 3.90 -8.15
CA ARG A 32 13.71 2.61 -7.75
C ARG A 32 15.24 2.70 -7.56
N LYS A 33 15.92 3.45 -8.42
CA LYS A 33 17.35 3.72 -8.27
C LYS A 33 17.65 4.50 -6.98
N ALA A 34 16.86 5.52 -6.65
CA ALA A 34 17.00 6.28 -5.41
C ALA A 34 16.71 5.40 -4.18
N PHE A 35 15.68 4.57 -4.24
CA PHE A 35 15.35 3.60 -3.18
C PHE A 35 16.53 2.65 -2.92
N ARG A 36 17.11 2.05 -3.98
CA ARG A 36 18.27 1.16 -3.86
C ARG A 36 19.48 1.83 -3.18
N GLN A 37 19.70 3.12 -3.45
CA GLN A 37 20.81 3.84 -2.80
C GLN A 37 20.65 3.90 -1.27
N LYS A 38 19.42 3.98 -0.78
CA LYS A 38 19.09 4.03 0.66
C LYS A 38 19.08 2.64 1.34
N MET A 39 19.03 1.57 0.59
CA MET A 39 19.04 0.21 1.16
C MET A 39 20.38 -0.08 1.87
N PRO A 40 20.36 -0.86 2.98
CA PRO A 40 21.55 -1.39 3.63
C PRO A 40 22.36 -2.29 2.69
N ASP A 41 23.65 -2.42 2.96
CA ASP A 41 24.51 -3.34 2.22
C ASP A 41 24.04 -4.79 2.41
N ASN A 42 24.27 -5.62 1.39
CA ASN A 42 23.86 -7.03 1.34
C ASN A 42 22.38 -7.27 1.72
N SER A 43 21.50 -6.36 1.29
CA SER A 43 20.05 -6.47 1.53
C SER A 43 19.26 -6.71 0.26
N VAL A 44 18.07 -7.29 0.43
CA VAL A 44 17.04 -7.43 -0.59
C VAL A 44 15.71 -6.90 -0.05
N ALA A 45 15.00 -6.08 -0.82
CA ALA A 45 13.64 -5.66 -0.49
C ALA A 45 12.63 -6.48 -1.30
N VAL A 46 11.60 -6.98 -0.62
CA VAL A 46 10.51 -7.75 -1.24
C VAL A 46 9.19 -7.05 -0.99
N LEU A 47 8.56 -6.59 -2.07
CA LEU A 47 7.28 -5.89 -2.02
C LEU A 47 6.24 -6.68 -2.80
N PHE A 48 5.06 -6.77 -2.23
CA PHE A 48 3.90 -7.41 -2.85
C PHE A 48 2.89 -6.36 -3.29
N SER A 49 2.33 -6.51 -4.49
CA SER A 49 1.16 -5.75 -4.90
C SER A 49 -0.04 -6.09 -4.01
N ALA A 50 -1.10 -5.29 -4.08
CA ALA A 50 -2.34 -5.66 -3.43
C ALA A 50 -2.97 -6.90 -4.09
N PRO A 51 -3.63 -7.80 -3.33
CA PRO A 51 -4.45 -8.86 -3.90
C PRO A 51 -5.81 -8.31 -4.35
N ILE A 52 -6.49 -9.04 -5.23
CA ILE A 52 -7.93 -8.86 -5.43
C ILE A 52 -8.66 -9.31 -4.15
N ARG A 53 -9.69 -8.56 -3.75
CA ARG A 53 -10.52 -8.85 -2.59
C ARG A 53 -11.92 -9.23 -3.06
N ASN A 54 -12.35 -10.44 -2.75
CA ASN A 54 -13.71 -10.85 -3.05
C ASN A 54 -14.70 -10.15 -2.13
N ARG A 55 -15.78 -9.60 -2.71
CA ARG A 55 -16.88 -8.97 -1.98
C ARG A 55 -17.97 -10.00 -1.63
N ALA A 56 -18.44 -10.73 -2.64
CA ALA A 56 -19.45 -11.77 -2.49
C ALA A 56 -19.58 -12.58 -3.78
N ASN A 57 -19.66 -13.91 -3.68
CA ASN A 57 -19.82 -14.82 -4.83
C ASN A 57 -18.76 -14.60 -5.92
N ASP A 58 -19.16 -14.14 -7.10
CA ASP A 58 -18.33 -13.84 -8.26
C ASP A 58 -18.04 -12.33 -8.42
N VAL A 59 -18.34 -11.52 -7.39
CA VAL A 59 -18.17 -10.07 -7.39
C VAL A 59 -17.00 -9.68 -6.48
N ASP A 60 -16.04 -8.97 -7.04
CA ASP A 60 -14.90 -8.43 -6.30
C ASP A 60 -15.13 -6.96 -5.92
N TYR A 61 -14.40 -6.49 -4.90
CA TYR A 61 -14.25 -5.06 -4.67
C TYR A 61 -13.45 -4.41 -5.80
N VAL A 62 -13.69 -3.11 -6.03
CA VAL A 62 -12.84 -2.34 -6.94
C VAL A 62 -11.38 -2.48 -6.49
N TYR A 63 -10.50 -2.86 -7.44
CA TYR A 63 -9.10 -3.07 -7.14
C TYR A 63 -8.39 -1.76 -6.82
N HIS A 64 -7.72 -1.70 -5.70
CA HIS A 64 -6.83 -0.62 -5.33
C HIS A 64 -5.42 -1.16 -5.04
N GLN A 65 -4.41 -0.59 -5.68
CA GLN A 65 -3.02 -1.01 -5.52
C GLN A 65 -2.45 -0.57 -4.18
N ASP A 66 -1.51 -1.36 -3.63
CA ASP A 66 -0.70 -0.93 -2.48
C ASP A 66 0.06 0.36 -2.84
N PRO A 67 -0.08 1.44 -2.05
CA PRO A 67 0.52 2.74 -2.38
C PRO A 67 2.05 2.72 -2.46
N ASN A 68 2.74 1.88 -1.67
CA ASN A 68 4.20 1.77 -1.71
C ASN A 68 4.66 0.99 -2.94
N PHE A 69 3.95 -0.09 -3.26
CA PHE A 69 4.20 -0.83 -4.49
C PHE A 69 3.97 0.06 -5.72
N PHE A 70 2.86 0.80 -5.75
CA PHE A 70 2.57 1.74 -6.84
C PHE A 70 3.62 2.84 -6.97
N TYR A 71 4.06 3.43 -5.85
CA TYR A 71 5.07 4.48 -5.84
C TYR A 71 6.40 4.05 -6.50
N LEU A 72 6.83 2.81 -6.24
CA LEU A 72 8.06 2.27 -6.85
C LEU A 72 7.87 1.82 -8.30
N THR A 73 6.66 1.42 -8.69
CA THR A 73 6.44 0.65 -9.92
C THR A 73 5.58 1.34 -10.96
N GLY A 74 4.61 2.16 -10.55
CA GLY A 74 3.52 2.62 -11.42
C GLY A 74 2.60 1.49 -11.90
N TRP A 75 2.71 0.30 -11.30
CA TRP A 75 2.02 -0.90 -11.71
C TRP A 75 0.65 -1.03 -11.04
N HIS A 76 -0.39 -1.23 -11.83
CA HIS A 76 -1.78 -1.28 -11.36
C HIS A 76 -2.42 -2.67 -11.38
N GLN A 77 -1.68 -3.71 -11.82
CA GLN A 77 -2.26 -5.04 -11.82
C GLN A 77 -2.00 -5.75 -10.49
N PRO A 78 -2.94 -6.60 -10.04
CA PRO A 78 -2.80 -7.36 -8.79
C PRO A 78 -1.79 -8.50 -8.95
N HIS A 79 -1.53 -9.18 -7.84
CA HIS A 79 -0.80 -10.45 -7.77
C HIS A 79 0.63 -10.41 -8.33
N SER A 80 1.32 -9.28 -8.16
CA SER A 80 2.71 -9.10 -8.59
C SER A 80 3.65 -8.97 -7.39
N VAL A 81 4.92 -9.28 -7.61
CA VAL A 81 5.98 -9.14 -6.60
C VAL A 81 7.13 -8.36 -7.19
N LEU A 82 7.70 -7.44 -6.45
CA LEU A 82 8.95 -6.74 -6.80
C LEU A 82 10.04 -7.14 -5.83
N MET A 83 11.16 -7.65 -6.34
CA MET A 83 12.40 -7.81 -5.60
C MET A 83 13.39 -6.75 -6.03
N MET A 84 13.99 -6.06 -5.07
CA MET A 84 15.05 -5.07 -5.29
C MET A 84 16.28 -5.43 -4.46
N TYR A 85 17.42 -5.41 -5.09
CA TYR A 85 18.69 -5.81 -4.50
C TYR A 85 19.60 -4.61 -4.31
N LYS A 86 20.21 -4.48 -3.13
CA LYS A 86 21.27 -3.47 -2.91
C LYS A 86 22.47 -3.71 -3.80
N ASN A 87 22.94 -4.96 -3.84
CA ASN A 87 24.09 -5.40 -4.61
C ASN A 87 23.65 -6.06 -5.92
N PRO A 88 24.47 -5.98 -6.98
CA PRO A 88 24.11 -6.54 -8.27
C PRO A 88 23.92 -8.05 -8.21
N GLN A 89 22.92 -8.55 -8.92
CA GLN A 89 22.69 -9.95 -9.21
C GLN A 89 23.12 -10.23 -10.65
N THR A 90 23.40 -11.49 -10.97
CA THR A 90 23.82 -11.90 -12.32
C THR A 90 23.04 -13.13 -12.75
N ASP A 91 22.56 -13.11 -13.98
CA ASP A 91 21.95 -14.25 -14.67
C ASP A 91 22.51 -14.37 -16.10
N SER A 92 21.92 -15.20 -16.94
CA SER A 92 22.29 -15.37 -18.35
C SER A 92 22.22 -14.09 -19.17
N ASP A 93 21.32 -13.16 -18.79
CA ASP A 93 21.05 -11.91 -19.50
C ASP A 93 21.90 -10.74 -18.96
N GLY A 94 22.78 -11.01 -17.99
CA GLY A 94 23.71 -10.04 -17.43
C GLY A 94 23.39 -9.59 -16.02
N VAL A 95 23.88 -8.41 -15.66
CA VAL A 95 23.73 -7.82 -14.31
C VAL A 95 22.39 -7.13 -14.16
N TYR A 96 21.78 -7.25 -12.99
CA TYR A 96 20.53 -6.57 -12.65
C TYR A 96 20.45 -6.27 -11.14
N TYR A 97 19.56 -5.34 -10.76
CA TYR A 97 19.33 -4.93 -9.38
C TYR A 97 17.86 -5.02 -8.98
N GLU A 98 16.97 -5.34 -9.92
CA GLU A 98 15.55 -5.49 -9.65
C GLU A 98 14.93 -6.52 -10.57
N LYS A 99 13.92 -7.20 -10.05
CA LYS A 99 13.13 -8.18 -10.80
C LYS A 99 11.67 -8.06 -10.39
N ILE A 100 10.80 -7.86 -11.36
CA ILE A 100 9.35 -7.89 -11.14
C ILE A 100 8.79 -9.21 -11.62
N TYR A 101 7.92 -9.79 -10.81
CA TYR A 101 7.19 -11.00 -11.10
C TYR A 101 5.73 -10.64 -11.33
N VAL A 102 5.19 -10.99 -12.48
CA VAL A 102 3.83 -10.63 -12.88
C VAL A 102 3.01 -11.88 -13.16
N PRO A 103 1.68 -11.84 -13.00
CA PRO A 103 0.81 -12.94 -13.35
C PRO A 103 1.00 -13.38 -14.79
N GLU A 104 0.96 -14.66 -15.01
CA GLU A 104 0.95 -15.29 -16.32
C GLU A 104 -0.33 -14.87 -17.07
N ARG A 105 -0.24 -14.80 -18.39
CA ARG A 105 -1.41 -14.59 -19.22
C ARG A 105 -2.24 -15.86 -19.31
N ASP A 106 -3.54 -15.72 -19.17
CA ASP A 106 -4.52 -16.77 -19.32
C ASP A 106 -5.67 -16.22 -20.18
N ASP A 107 -5.80 -16.73 -21.40
CA ASP A 107 -6.79 -16.25 -22.37
C ASP A 107 -8.24 -16.43 -21.86
N TYR A 108 -8.50 -17.47 -21.05
CA TYR A 108 -9.80 -17.69 -20.44
C TYR A 108 -10.09 -16.63 -19.38
N MET A 109 -9.14 -16.35 -18.50
CA MET A 109 -9.29 -15.31 -17.46
C MET A 109 -9.31 -13.92 -18.08
N GLU A 110 -8.59 -13.68 -19.18
CA GLU A 110 -8.64 -12.39 -19.92
C GLU A 110 -10.02 -12.10 -20.52
N MET A 111 -10.77 -13.12 -20.85
CA MET A 111 -12.17 -12.98 -21.31
C MET A 111 -13.09 -12.43 -20.20
N TRP A 112 -12.81 -12.75 -18.94
CA TRP A 112 -13.58 -12.30 -17.78
C TRP A 112 -13.08 -10.96 -17.21
N ASN A 113 -11.75 -10.81 -17.09
CA ASN A 113 -11.12 -9.74 -16.32
C ASN A 113 -10.39 -8.71 -17.20
N GLY A 114 -10.46 -8.84 -18.51
CA GLY A 114 -9.76 -7.98 -19.46
C GLY A 114 -8.30 -8.41 -19.68
N LYS A 115 -7.67 -7.82 -20.70
CA LYS A 115 -6.31 -8.16 -21.13
C LYS A 115 -5.27 -7.78 -20.08
N ARG A 116 -4.27 -8.63 -19.92
CA ARG A 116 -3.08 -8.41 -19.09
C ARG A 116 -1.88 -8.10 -19.98
N TYR A 117 -0.86 -7.47 -19.39
CA TYR A 117 0.42 -7.25 -20.06
C TYR A 117 1.17 -8.58 -20.19
N ASP A 118 1.75 -8.84 -21.35
CA ASP A 118 2.78 -9.87 -21.50
C ASP A 118 4.14 -9.38 -20.97
N LEU A 119 5.10 -10.31 -20.85
CA LEU A 119 6.42 -10.00 -20.27
C LEU A 119 7.18 -8.92 -21.05
N GLU A 120 7.04 -8.90 -22.40
CA GLU A 120 7.71 -7.88 -23.23
C GLU A 120 7.10 -6.50 -23.01
N GLN A 121 5.78 -6.40 -22.89
CA GLN A 121 5.10 -5.15 -22.56
C GLN A 121 5.50 -4.65 -21.16
N VAL A 122 5.65 -5.55 -20.18
CA VAL A 122 6.14 -5.20 -18.83
C VAL A 122 7.58 -4.70 -18.90
N LYS A 123 8.44 -5.35 -19.67
CA LYS A 123 9.83 -4.92 -19.88
C LYS A 123 9.93 -3.50 -20.46
N GLN A 124 9.03 -3.14 -21.39
CA GLN A 124 8.94 -1.79 -21.93
C GLN A 124 8.58 -0.71 -20.90
N LEU A 125 8.06 -1.10 -19.71
CA LEU A 125 7.85 -0.21 -18.59
C LEU A 125 9.14 0.10 -17.81
N GLY A 126 10.27 -0.44 -18.26
CA GLY A 126 11.60 -0.09 -17.75
C GLY A 126 12.05 -0.88 -16.52
N TYR A 127 11.61 -2.13 -16.38
CA TYR A 127 12.17 -3.05 -15.39
C TYR A 127 13.41 -3.74 -15.94
N GLU A 128 14.42 -3.94 -15.08
CA GLU A 128 15.69 -4.59 -15.50
C GLU A 128 15.48 -6.08 -15.76
N ARG A 129 14.65 -6.74 -14.97
CA ARG A 129 14.20 -8.12 -15.17
C ARG A 129 12.71 -8.28 -14.95
N VAL A 130 12.10 -9.09 -15.79
CA VAL A 130 10.68 -9.45 -15.73
C VAL A 130 10.57 -10.97 -15.77
N ALA A 131 9.77 -11.55 -14.91
CA ALA A 131 9.51 -12.97 -14.86
C ALA A 131 8.02 -13.27 -14.58
N GLU A 132 7.63 -14.50 -14.84
CA GLU A 132 6.34 -14.99 -14.41
C GLU A 132 6.29 -15.12 -12.89
N ARG A 133 5.15 -14.90 -12.32
CA ARG A 133 4.95 -14.90 -10.87
C ARG A 133 5.37 -16.21 -10.21
N LEU A 134 5.14 -17.34 -10.85
CA LEU A 134 5.52 -18.65 -10.31
C LEU A 134 7.04 -18.83 -10.15
N ASP A 135 7.84 -18.11 -10.91
CA ASP A 135 9.30 -18.13 -10.74
C ASP A 135 9.76 -17.51 -9.43
N PHE A 136 8.94 -16.64 -8.81
CA PHE A 136 9.22 -16.09 -7.48
C PHE A 136 9.45 -17.18 -6.43
N LYS A 137 8.71 -18.30 -6.50
CA LYS A 137 8.87 -19.42 -5.56
C LYS A 137 10.27 -20.03 -5.57
N LYS A 138 10.96 -20.01 -6.72
CA LYS A 138 12.35 -20.46 -6.84
C LYS A 138 13.33 -19.43 -6.28
N ASP A 139 13.08 -18.16 -6.63
CA ASP A 139 14.00 -17.09 -6.27
C ASP A 139 13.94 -16.75 -4.77
N CYS A 140 12.79 -16.87 -4.13
CA CYS A 140 12.67 -16.64 -2.68
C CYS A 140 13.33 -17.74 -1.83
N GLY A 141 13.60 -18.93 -2.39
CA GLY A 141 14.29 -20.01 -1.67
C GLY A 141 15.78 -19.72 -1.36
N ASN A 142 16.35 -18.62 -1.85
CA ASN A 142 17.75 -18.25 -1.65
C ASN A 142 17.91 -16.93 -0.88
N LEU A 143 16.97 -16.56 -0.03
CA LEU A 143 16.98 -15.30 0.71
C LEU A 143 17.87 -15.33 1.95
N ASP A 144 18.25 -16.49 2.43
CA ASP A 144 19.16 -16.71 3.55
C ASP A 144 20.59 -16.18 3.30
N ARG A 145 20.97 -15.92 2.04
CA ARG A 145 22.25 -15.31 1.66
C ARG A 145 22.34 -13.81 1.91
N PHE A 146 21.22 -13.14 2.19
CA PHE A 146 21.19 -11.72 2.51
C PHE A 146 21.22 -11.50 4.02
N ASP A 147 21.93 -10.46 4.46
CA ASP A 147 21.99 -10.07 5.85
C ASP A 147 20.65 -9.52 6.32
N GLN A 148 19.91 -8.85 5.41
CA GLN A 148 18.58 -8.28 5.67
C GLN A 148 17.64 -8.50 4.48
N VAL A 149 16.43 -8.99 4.79
CA VAL A 149 15.29 -9.07 3.89
C VAL A 149 14.30 -8.01 4.31
N LEU A 150 14.31 -6.88 3.62
CA LEU A 150 13.46 -5.74 3.91
C LEU A 150 12.03 -6.01 3.43
N MET A 151 11.05 -5.89 4.30
CA MET A 151 9.65 -6.15 3.97
C MET A 151 8.69 -5.31 4.80
N PHE A 152 7.47 -5.18 4.32
CA PHE A 152 6.38 -4.70 5.16
C PHE A 152 5.81 -5.85 6.00
N GLU A 153 5.31 -5.50 7.17
CA GLU A 153 4.56 -6.46 7.98
C GLU A 153 3.39 -7.06 7.18
N PHE A 154 3.24 -8.36 7.28
CA PHE A 154 2.07 -9.03 6.72
C PHE A 154 0.82 -8.64 7.51
N LYS A 155 -0.10 -7.93 6.87
CA LYS A 155 -1.43 -7.71 7.41
C LYS A 155 -2.22 -9.03 7.36
N ASN A 156 -3.47 -9.04 7.82
CA ASN A 156 -4.37 -10.21 7.86
C ASN A 156 -4.73 -10.79 6.46
N ASP A 157 -3.81 -10.76 5.52
CA ASP A 157 -3.99 -11.19 4.14
C ASP A 157 -3.16 -12.44 3.79
N ILE A 158 -2.57 -13.11 4.80
CA ILE A 158 -1.90 -14.40 4.62
C ILE A 158 -2.87 -15.51 4.99
N ARG A 159 -3.02 -16.47 4.09
CA ARG A 159 -3.74 -17.71 4.40
C ARG A 159 -2.79 -18.68 5.07
N ASN A 160 -3.02 -18.95 6.36
CA ASN A 160 -2.25 -19.93 7.13
C ASN A 160 -2.68 -21.39 6.84
N GLN A 161 -3.79 -21.59 6.17
CA GLN A 161 -4.35 -22.92 5.87
C GLN A 161 -4.70 -23.03 4.40
N LYS A 162 -4.42 -24.22 3.83
CA LYS A 162 -4.85 -24.57 2.47
C LYS A 162 -6.37 -24.57 2.42
N THR A 163 -6.93 -23.75 1.55
CA THR A 163 -8.38 -23.71 1.34
C THR A 163 -8.81 -24.96 0.58
N TYR A 164 -9.85 -25.61 1.07
CA TYR A 164 -10.46 -26.76 0.39
C TYR A 164 -11.86 -26.37 -0.08
N VAL A 165 -12.17 -26.73 -1.29
CA VAL A 165 -13.53 -26.63 -1.84
C VAL A 165 -14.12 -28.04 -1.91
N PHE A 166 -15.38 -28.18 -1.50
CA PHE A 166 -16.14 -29.41 -1.68
C PHE A 166 -16.98 -29.31 -2.96
N ARG A 167 -16.73 -30.20 -3.90
CA ARG A 167 -17.59 -30.41 -5.05
C ARG A 167 -18.02 -31.88 -5.04
N ASP A 168 -19.32 -32.14 -5.18
CA ASP A 168 -19.89 -33.51 -5.24
C ASP A 168 -19.39 -34.40 -4.10
N ASN A 169 -19.31 -33.86 -2.87
CA ASN A 169 -18.78 -34.53 -1.68
C ASN A 169 -17.28 -34.92 -1.74
N VAL A 170 -16.55 -34.45 -2.74
CA VAL A 170 -15.10 -34.65 -2.83
C VAL A 170 -14.38 -33.37 -2.39
N ARG A 171 -13.37 -33.53 -1.54
CA ARG A 171 -12.53 -32.44 -1.05
C ARG A 171 -11.42 -32.18 -2.06
N PHE A 172 -11.51 -31.06 -2.73
CA PHE A 172 -10.44 -30.57 -3.60
C PHE A 172 -9.59 -29.52 -2.87
N LYS A 173 -8.28 -29.69 -2.96
CA LYS A 173 -7.34 -28.64 -2.55
C LYS A 173 -7.36 -27.57 -3.64
N VAL A 174 -7.81 -26.38 -3.30
CA VAL A 174 -7.67 -25.22 -4.18
C VAL A 174 -6.27 -24.64 -3.92
N ASP A 175 -5.29 -25.21 -4.62
CA ASP A 175 -4.06 -24.47 -4.89
C ASP A 175 -4.39 -23.61 -6.12
N ASP A 176 -4.82 -22.37 -5.89
CA ASP A 176 -4.82 -21.41 -6.97
C ASP A 176 -3.38 -20.91 -7.12
N PRO A 177 -2.65 -21.37 -8.16
CA PRO A 177 -1.29 -20.89 -8.41
C PRO A 177 -1.27 -19.39 -8.73
N HIS A 178 -2.44 -18.81 -8.96
CA HIS A 178 -2.68 -17.41 -9.21
C HIS A 178 -2.98 -16.62 -7.92
N ASP A 179 -2.84 -17.21 -6.75
CA ASP A 179 -3.12 -16.56 -5.47
C ASP A 179 -1.85 -15.92 -4.87
N LEU A 180 -1.87 -14.61 -4.72
CA LEU A 180 -0.81 -13.86 -4.04
C LEU A 180 -0.60 -14.30 -2.59
N PHE A 181 -1.66 -14.81 -1.95
CA PHE A 181 -1.56 -15.34 -0.59
C PHE A 181 -0.63 -16.56 -0.51
N ASP A 182 -0.64 -17.43 -1.53
CA ASP A 182 0.29 -18.56 -1.59
C ASP A 182 1.74 -18.13 -1.81
N LEU A 183 1.97 -17.06 -2.58
CA LEU A 183 3.32 -16.49 -2.73
C LEU A 183 3.82 -15.88 -1.42
N LYS A 184 2.96 -15.17 -0.69
CA LYS A 184 3.28 -14.61 0.63
C LYS A 184 3.55 -15.72 1.65
N ALA A 185 2.78 -16.81 1.62
CA ALA A 185 3.01 -17.98 2.48
C ALA A 185 4.35 -18.65 2.18
N THR A 186 4.68 -18.86 0.89
CA THR A 186 5.98 -19.40 0.47
C THR A 186 7.14 -18.50 0.89
N PHE A 187 6.99 -17.18 0.71
CA PHE A 187 7.99 -16.22 1.15
C PHE A 187 8.18 -16.22 2.67
N ARG A 188 7.10 -16.28 3.43
CA ARG A 188 7.13 -16.39 4.89
C ARG A 188 7.90 -17.63 5.36
N GLU A 189 7.68 -18.77 4.73
CA GLU A 189 8.42 -20.00 5.02
C GLU A 189 9.92 -19.84 4.68
N ALA A 190 10.23 -19.22 3.55
CA ALA A 190 11.62 -19.02 3.09
C ALA A 190 12.46 -18.15 4.03
N ILE A 191 11.84 -17.19 4.72
CA ILE A 191 12.52 -16.32 5.70
C ILE A 191 12.33 -16.78 7.15
N ASN A 192 11.78 -17.96 7.39
CA ASN A 192 11.49 -18.50 8.73
C ASN A 192 10.63 -17.55 9.58
N PHE A 193 9.64 -16.90 8.96
CA PHE A 193 8.77 -15.96 9.68
C PHE A 193 7.85 -16.70 10.64
N PRO A 194 7.93 -16.50 11.96
CA PRO A 194 7.19 -17.30 12.94
C PRO A 194 5.68 -17.04 12.87
N ASN A 195 4.88 -18.08 13.22
CA ASN A 195 3.42 -17.99 13.21
C ASN A 195 2.86 -17.06 14.30
N ASP A 196 3.53 -17.04 15.44
CA ASP A 196 3.21 -16.29 16.65
C ASP A 196 4.09 -15.02 16.77
N PHE A 197 4.55 -14.49 15.65
CA PHE A 197 5.42 -13.34 15.60
C PHE A 197 4.80 -12.14 16.34
N ASN A 198 5.54 -11.65 17.31
CA ASN A 198 5.24 -10.41 17.99
C ASN A 198 6.22 -9.33 17.54
N ARG A 199 5.72 -8.37 16.76
CA ARG A 199 6.52 -7.28 16.20
C ARG A 199 7.23 -6.46 17.26
N LEU A 200 6.57 -6.23 18.40
CA LEU A 200 7.18 -5.43 19.46
C LEU A 200 8.32 -6.18 20.15
N VAL A 201 8.26 -7.52 20.30
CA VAL A 201 9.38 -8.34 20.75
C VAL A 201 10.55 -8.24 19.77
N HIS A 202 10.30 -8.39 18.48
CA HIS A 202 11.34 -8.27 17.46
C HIS A 202 11.97 -6.86 17.46
N SER A 203 11.16 -5.81 17.52
CA SER A 203 11.62 -4.43 17.62
C SER A 203 12.46 -4.18 18.89
N ALA A 204 12.05 -4.74 20.03
CA ALA A 204 12.84 -4.68 21.26
C ALA A 204 14.20 -5.39 21.12
N TYR A 205 14.21 -6.57 20.48
CA TYR A 205 15.44 -7.32 20.24
C TYR A 205 16.42 -6.56 19.32
N GLN A 206 15.93 -5.91 18.28
CA GLN A 206 16.78 -5.08 17.42
C GLN A 206 17.41 -3.93 18.23
N ARG A 207 16.63 -3.20 19.02
CA ARG A 207 17.15 -2.14 19.89
C ARG A 207 18.18 -2.65 20.88
N ILE A 208 17.93 -3.80 21.52
CA ILE A 208 18.89 -4.43 22.43
C ILE A 208 20.21 -4.74 21.69
N MET A 209 20.13 -5.16 20.43
CA MET A 209 21.34 -5.42 19.63
C MET A 209 22.10 -4.15 19.26
N ASP A 210 21.40 -3.05 19.01
CA ASP A 210 22.00 -1.77 18.65
C ASP A 210 22.61 -1.03 19.86
N ALA A 211 22.17 -1.35 21.08
CA ALA A 211 22.67 -0.72 22.30
C ALA A 211 24.19 -0.92 22.44
N ASP A 212 24.88 0.14 22.80
CA ASP A 212 26.30 0.16 23.17
C ASP A 212 26.50 0.89 24.51
N GLN A 213 27.72 1.20 24.85
CA GLN A 213 28.06 1.83 26.11
C GLN A 213 27.43 3.21 26.29
N GLU A 214 27.35 3.96 25.21
CA GLU A 214 26.89 5.35 25.23
C GLU A 214 25.37 5.42 25.14
N SER A 215 24.76 4.49 24.40
CA SER A 215 23.30 4.45 24.13
C SER A 215 22.49 3.55 25.06
N PHE A 216 23.15 2.82 25.99
CA PHE A 216 22.48 1.81 26.82
C PHE A 216 21.25 2.32 27.58
N GLU A 217 21.36 3.46 28.28
CA GLU A 217 20.25 4.03 29.06
C GLU A 217 19.14 4.53 28.12
N GLN A 218 19.49 5.15 27.01
CA GLN A 218 18.52 5.60 26.01
C GLN A 218 17.74 4.40 25.43
N ILE A 219 18.43 3.34 25.05
CA ILE A 219 17.78 2.13 24.50
C ILE A 219 16.89 1.45 25.56
N LYS A 220 17.31 1.49 26.82
CA LYS A 220 16.49 0.97 27.93
C LYS A 220 15.16 1.72 28.06
N ASP A 221 15.20 3.05 27.98
CA ASP A 221 13.99 3.89 27.97
C ASP A 221 13.09 3.57 26.76
N GLU A 222 13.68 3.35 25.59
CA GLU A 222 12.94 2.97 24.37
C GLU A 222 12.26 1.60 24.54
N VAL A 223 12.94 0.60 25.08
CA VAL A 223 12.35 -0.72 25.36
C VAL A 223 11.28 -0.63 26.44
N GLU A 224 11.47 0.18 27.49
CA GLU A 224 10.41 0.46 28.48
C GLU A 224 9.17 1.10 27.85
N TYR A 225 9.37 1.98 26.88
CA TYR A 225 8.26 2.57 26.14
C TYR A 225 7.47 1.51 25.36
N LEU A 226 8.15 0.54 24.74
CA LEU A 226 7.48 -0.59 24.06
C LEU A 226 6.66 -1.42 25.05
N VAL A 227 7.22 -1.71 26.23
CA VAL A 227 6.53 -2.45 27.31
C VAL A 227 5.29 -1.70 27.82
N LYS A 228 5.34 -0.36 27.87
CA LYS A 228 4.16 0.45 28.23
C LYS A 228 3.05 0.35 27.18
N ARG A 229 3.39 0.10 25.92
CA ARG A 229 2.42 -0.11 24.83
C ARG A 229 1.81 -1.50 24.82
N ASP A 230 2.60 -2.51 25.19
CA ASP A 230 2.16 -3.90 25.30
C ASP A 230 2.83 -4.57 26.52
N SER A 231 2.08 -4.72 27.60
CA SER A 231 2.58 -5.31 28.83
C SER A 231 2.96 -6.78 28.73
N LEU A 232 2.48 -7.50 27.70
CA LEU A 232 2.83 -8.90 27.45
C LEU A 232 4.31 -9.06 27.10
N LEU A 233 4.99 -8.00 26.63
CA LEU A 233 6.44 -7.99 26.44
C LEU A 233 7.23 -8.31 27.72
N MET A 234 6.64 -8.05 28.89
CA MET A 234 7.25 -8.44 30.17
C MET A 234 7.19 -9.94 30.46
N GLU A 235 6.55 -10.74 29.62
CA GLU A 235 6.64 -12.19 29.70
C GLU A 235 7.90 -12.73 29.03
N ASP A 236 8.50 -11.96 28.11
CA ASP A 236 9.73 -12.31 27.42
C ASP A 236 10.96 -12.21 28.34
N GLU A 237 11.71 -13.31 28.48
CA GLU A 237 12.86 -13.40 29.39
C GLU A 237 14.03 -12.50 28.96
N ILE A 238 14.26 -12.32 27.68
CA ILE A 238 15.35 -11.46 27.16
C ILE A 238 15.06 -10.00 27.49
N ILE A 239 13.83 -9.57 27.24
CA ILE A 239 13.38 -8.19 27.54
C ILE A 239 13.44 -7.93 29.04
N LYS A 240 12.96 -8.87 29.86
CA LYS A 240 13.09 -8.79 31.34
C LYS A 240 14.53 -8.65 31.79
N ASP A 241 15.40 -9.50 31.25
CA ASP A 241 16.82 -9.50 31.62
C ASP A 241 17.47 -8.18 31.22
N PHE A 242 17.15 -7.65 30.03
CA PHE A 242 17.67 -6.36 29.57
C PHE A 242 17.25 -5.19 30.47
N LEU A 243 15.95 -5.09 30.77
CA LEU A 243 15.43 -4.01 31.62
C LEU A 243 15.96 -4.06 33.07
N LYS A 244 16.30 -5.26 33.55
CA LYS A 244 16.89 -5.46 34.88
C LYS A 244 18.42 -5.38 34.91
N ALA A 245 19.05 -5.31 33.74
CA ALA A 245 20.50 -5.27 33.64
C ALA A 245 21.07 -4.07 34.44
N PRO A 246 21.92 -4.31 35.46
CA PRO A 246 22.43 -3.26 36.33
C PRO A 246 23.59 -2.50 35.68
N ASP A 247 24.28 -3.14 34.72
CA ASP A 247 25.48 -2.62 34.09
C ASP A 247 25.73 -3.29 32.74
N GLN A 248 26.79 -2.85 32.06
CA GLN A 248 27.19 -3.32 30.75
C GLN A 248 27.69 -4.77 30.68
N ASP A 249 28.26 -5.31 31.73
CA ASP A 249 28.78 -6.68 31.69
C ASP A 249 27.64 -7.69 31.65
N PHE A 250 26.59 -7.42 32.41
CA PHE A 250 25.34 -8.16 32.33
C PHE A 250 24.63 -8.00 30.99
N TYR A 251 24.65 -6.81 30.43
CA TYR A 251 24.12 -6.50 29.12
C TYR A 251 24.76 -7.32 27.99
N ARG A 252 26.07 -7.59 28.04
CA ARG A 252 26.77 -8.43 27.04
C ARG A 252 26.20 -9.83 26.96
N GLU A 253 25.78 -10.41 28.08
CA GLU A 253 25.13 -11.71 28.09
C GLU A 253 23.72 -11.65 27.48
N VAL A 254 22.94 -10.62 27.80
CA VAL A 254 21.63 -10.39 27.21
C VAL A 254 21.78 -10.21 25.70
N LYS A 255 22.75 -9.40 25.24
CA LYS A 255 23.03 -9.20 23.80
C LYS A 255 23.39 -10.52 23.12
N ARG A 256 24.14 -11.40 23.76
CA ARG A 256 24.45 -12.74 23.23
C ARG A 256 23.18 -13.60 23.11
N LYS A 257 22.29 -13.59 24.10
CA LYS A 257 21.00 -14.31 24.05
C LYS A 257 20.13 -13.75 22.91
N THR A 258 20.06 -12.43 22.80
CA THR A 258 19.31 -11.74 21.76
C THR A 258 19.83 -12.07 20.37
N SER A 259 21.16 -12.01 20.19
CA SER A 259 21.82 -12.39 18.94
C SER A 259 21.51 -13.83 18.55
N PHE A 260 21.46 -14.76 19.52
CA PHE A 260 21.10 -16.15 19.25
C PHE A 260 19.62 -16.26 18.84
N ALA A 261 18.73 -15.54 19.50
CA ALA A 261 17.31 -15.53 19.18
C ALA A 261 17.04 -14.94 17.78
N LEU A 262 17.79 -13.90 17.38
CA LEU A 262 17.68 -13.26 16.07
C LEU A 262 18.39 -14.01 14.92
N ARG A 263 19.36 -14.88 15.20
CA ARG A 263 20.13 -15.60 14.16
C ARG A 263 19.30 -16.46 13.21
N ASN A 264 18.11 -16.82 13.62
CA ASN A 264 17.18 -17.59 12.79
C ASN A 264 16.39 -16.71 11.82
N TYR A 265 16.54 -15.39 11.92
CA TYR A 265 15.72 -14.44 11.15
C TYR A 265 16.64 -13.38 10.50
N ASN A 266 16.51 -13.22 9.20
CA ASN A 266 17.13 -12.13 8.47
C ASN A 266 16.09 -11.11 7.93
N PHE A 267 14.83 -11.23 8.31
CA PHE A 267 13.81 -10.29 7.91
C PHE A 267 13.86 -9.00 8.75
N ASP A 268 13.59 -7.88 8.08
CA ASP A 268 13.56 -6.54 8.64
C ASP A 268 12.23 -5.85 8.28
N LEU A 269 11.47 -5.49 9.30
CA LEU A 269 10.14 -4.84 9.18
C LEU A 269 10.19 -3.33 9.42
N GLU A 270 11.35 -2.77 9.75
CA GLU A 270 11.49 -1.36 10.12
C GLU A 270 12.13 -0.52 9.01
N THR A 271 13.19 -1.02 8.40
CA THR A 271 13.97 -0.26 7.41
C THR A 271 13.16 0.09 6.17
N LEU A 272 12.38 -0.85 5.62
CA LEU A 272 11.57 -0.59 4.42
C LEU A 272 10.52 0.50 4.65
N PRO A 273 9.68 0.46 5.72
CA PRO A 273 8.75 1.54 6.04
C PRO A 273 9.42 2.91 6.20
N ILE A 274 10.60 2.97 6.84
CA ILE A 274 11.35 4.21 7.04
C ILE A 274 11.82 4.79 5.70
N ILE A 275 12.47 3.98 4.85
CA ILE A 275 12.93 4.42 3.53
C ILE A 275 11.75 4.91 2.68
N MET A 276 10.64 4.19 2.69
CA MET A 276 9.46 4.57 1.91
C MET A 276 8.81 5.84 2.46
N GLY A 277 8.76 6.02 3.78
CA GLY A 277 8.30 7.25 4.42
C GLY A 277 9.11 8.46 3.96
N ASP A 278 10.42 8.42 4.14
CA ASP A 278 11.36 9.46 3.71
C ASP A 278 11.23 9.82 2.24
N MET A 279 11.16 8.81 1.37
CA MET A 279 11.08 9.04 -0.08
C MET A 279 9.75 9.65 -0.51
N ARG A 280 8.66 9.30 0.15
CA ARG A 280 7.31 9.80 -0.18
C ARG A 280 6.97 11.12 0.48
N GLU A 281 7.72 11.55 1.49
CA GLU A 281 7.53 12.83 2.17
C GLU A 281 7.74 14.01 1.20
N ILE A 282 8.85 14.02 0.47
CA ILE A 282 9.19 15.09 -0.47
C ILE A 282 8.80 14.68 -1.89
N LYS A 283 7.76 15.33 -2.41
CA LYS A 283 7.19 15.04 -3.74
C LYS A 283 8.01 15.69 -4.86
N THR A 284 8.20 14.96 -5.92
CA THR A 284 8.76 15.51 -7.17
C THR A 284 7.79 16.50 -7.83
N LYS A 285 8.28 17.28 -8.78
CA LYS A 285 7.42 18.20 -9.55
C LYS A 285 6.26 17.48 -10.23
N ASN A 286 6.51 16.30 -10.81
CA ASN A 286 5.49 15.53 -11.51
C ASN A 286 4.40 15.01 -10.55
N GLU A 287 4.77 14.57 -9.36
CA GLU A 287 3.82 14.16 -8.31
C GLU A 287 3.00 15.36 -7.82
N ILE A 288 3.62 16.53 -7.63
CA ILE A 288 2.91 17.78 -7.29
C ILE A 288 1.88 18.16 -8.36
N ASP A 289 2.18 17.96 -9.64
CA ASP A 289 1.24 18.24 -10.73
C ASP A 289 0.01 17.29 -10.69
N LEU A 290 0.19 16.02 -10.30
CA LEU A 290 -0.93 15.07 -10.06
C LEU A 290 -1.74 15.44 -8.83
N LEU A 291 -1.09 15.79 -7.71
CA LEU A 291 -1.77 16.27 -6.50
C LEU A 291 -2.61 17.53 -6.78
N LYS A 292 -2.05 18.51 -7.49
CA LYS A 292 -2.79 19.71 -7.90
C LYS A 292 -4.02 19.36 -8.73
N LYS A 293 -3.94 18.34 -9.58
CA LYS A 293 -5.07 17.90 -10.37
C LYS A 293 -6.14 17.24 -9.50
N ALA A 294 -5.76 16.37 -8.55
CA ALA A 294 -6.67 15.76 -7.60
C ALA A 294 -7.39 16.84 -6.75
N VAL A 295 -6.63 17.80 -6.22
CA VAL A 295 -7.18 18.93 -5.47
C VAL A 295 -8.15 19.76 -6.34
N ALA A 296 -7.80 20.07 -7.59
CA ALA A 296 -8.67 20.83 -8.48
C ALA A 296 -9.99 20.12 -8.76
N ILE A 297 -9.97 18.80 -8.95
CA ILE A 297 -11.18 17.98 -9.13
C ILE A 297 -12.04 18.03 -7.85
N SER A 298 -11.43 17.87 -6.68
CA SER A 298 -12.14 17.92 -5.38
C SER A 298 -12.77 19.28 -5.13
N VAL A 299 -12.06 20.38 -5.43
CA VAL A 299 -12.60 21.74 -5.33
C VAL A 299 -13.83 21.93 -6.23
N VAL A 300 -13.79 21.42 -7.46
CA VAL A 300 -14.98 21.47 -8.35
C VAL A 300 -16.14 20.67 -7.74
N GLY A 301 -15.87 19.49 -7.17
CA GLY A 301 -16.88 18.71 -6.43
C GLY A 301 -17.54 19.50 -5.31
N GLN A 302 -16.74 20.14 -4.45
CA GLN A 302 -17.23 21.00 -3.38
C GLN A 302 -18.10 22.16 -3.91
N ILE A 303 -17.67 22.81 -4.98
CA ILE A 303 -18.43 23.91 -5.59
C ILE A 303 -19.79 23.43 -6.15
N GLU A 304 -19.82 22.27 -6.81
CA GLU A 304 -21.08 21.74 -7.37
C GLU A 304 -22.05 21.33 -6.25
N VAL A 305 -21.55 20.75 -5.16
CA VAL A 305 -22.38 20.50 -3.98
C VAL A 305 -22.91 21.80 -3.36
N MET A 306 -22.06 22.80 -3.18
CA MET A 306 -22.49 24.11 -2.63
C MET A 306 -23.60 24.75 -3.47
N LYS A 307 -23.62 24.52 -4.80
CA LYS A 307 -24.69 25.01 -5.68
C LYS A 307 -25.95 24.20 -5.59
N ALA A 308 -25.85 22.90 -5.33
CA ALA A 308 -26.98 21.97 -5.31
C ALA A 308 -27.63 21.83 -3.94
N MET A 309 -26.87 22.08 -2.85
CA MET A 309 -27.28 21.78 -1.48
C MET A 309 -28.51 22.57 -1.06
N HIS A 310 -29.50 21.87 -0.49
CA HIS A 310 -30.68 22.43 0.16
C HIS A 310 -31.12 21.53 1.34
N PRO A 311 -31.96 22.04 2.28
CA PRO A 311 -32.29 21.34 3.52
C PRO A 311 -32.97 19.97 3.38
N ASP A 312 -33.66 19.74 2.25
CA ASP A 312 -34.40 18.49 2.01
C ASP A 312 -33.54 17.38 1.38
N MET A 313 -32.24 17.63 1.16
CA MET A 313 -31.30 16.61 0.66
C MET A 313 -30.87 15.63 1.75
N GLY A 314 -30.49 14.42 1.35
CA GLY A 314 -29.80 13.45 2.19
C GLY A 314 -28.28 13.53 2.06
N GLU A 315 -27.58 12.99 3.06
CA GLU A 315 -26.10 12.91 3.04
C GLU A 315 -25.59 12.11 1.84
N ARG A 316 -26.26 11.00 1.47
CA ARG A 316 -25.89 10.19 0.28
C ARG A 316 -26.09 10.93 -1.04
N GLU A 317 -27.05 11.84 -1.11
CA GLU A 317 -27.24 12.64 -2.31
C GLU A 317 -26.08 13.62 -2.51
N ILE A 318 -25.62 14.24 -1.43
CA ILE A 318 -24.43 15.10 -1.41
C ILE A 318 -23.19 14.32 -1.82
N GLN A 319 -22.99 13.13 -1.25
CA GLN A 319 -21.93 12.21 -1.64
C GLN A 319 -21.97 11.91 -3.15
N GLY A 320 -23.14 11.55 -3.67
CA GLY A 320 -23.32 11.21 -5.07
C GLY A 320 -22.95 12.34 -6.03
N ILE A 321 -23.19 13.61 -5.65
CA ILE A 321 -22.78 14.77 -6.45
C ILE A 321 -21.25 14.87 -6.52
N HIS A 322 -20.55 14.72 -5.40
CA HIS A 322 -19.08 14.71 -5.40
C HIS A 322 -18.50 13.61 -6.27
N GLU A 323 -18.96 12.38 -6.08
CA GLU A 323 -18.46 11.21 -6.81
C GLU A 323 -18.73 11.31 -8.31
N PHE A 324 -19.91 11.81 -8.71
CA PHE A 324 -20.20 12.12 -10.11
C PHE A 324 -19.16 13.09 -10.70
N VAL A 325 -18.86 14.17 -9.98
CA VAL A 325 -17.88 15.16 -10.44
C VAL A 325 -16.49 14.54 -10.57
N TYR A 326 -16.09 13.72 -9.61
CA TYR A 326 -14.78 13.04 -9.65
C TYR A 326 -14.64 12.19 -10.91
N ARG A 327 -15.61 11.34 -11.18
CA ARG A 327 -15.64 10.50 -12.40
C ARG A 327 -15.67 11.35 -13.67
N LYS A 328 -16.50 12.41 -13.70
CA LYS A 328 -16.62 13.32 -14.85
C LYS A 328 -15.27 13.98 -15.22
N TYR A 329 -14.44 14.32 -14.24
CA TYR A 329 -13.15 14.98 -14.47
C TYR A 329 -11.96 14.01 -14.49
N GLY A 330 -12.21 12.71 -14.51
CA GLY A 330 -11.23 11.66 -14.75
C GLY A 330 -10.45 11.20 -13.53
N ALA A 331 -10.99 11.43 -12.32
CA ALA A 331 -10.52 10.72 -11.14
C ALA A 331 -10.89 9.23 -11.24
N ALA A 332 -10.04 8.38 -10.72
CA ALA A 332 -10.29 6.94 -10.69
C ALA A 332 -11.39 6.58 -9.71
N ASP A 333 -11.27 7.15 -8.54
CA ASP A 333 -12.16 6.91 -7.42
C ASP A 333 -12.09 8.08 -6.42
N GLU A 334 -12.82 7.97 -5.33
CA GLU A 334 -12.51 8.68 -4.10
C GLU A 334 -11.23 8.11 -3.49
N GLY A 335 -10.39 8.96 -2.90
CA GLY A 335 -9.13 8.53 -2.29
C GLY A 335 -9.30 7.89 -0.91
N TYR A 336 -10.47 8.05 -0.32
CA TYR A 336 -10.97 7.42 0.91
C TYR A 336 -12.50 7.48 0.91
N PRO A 337 -13.19 6.62 1.69
CA PRO A 337 -14.64 6.66 1.76
C PRO A 337 -15.14 8.07 2.11
N SER A 338 -16.03 8.60 1.29
CA SER A 338 -16.56 9.96 1.43
C SER A 338 -17.24 10.16 2.79
N ILE A 339 -16.94 11.26 3.46
CA ILE A 339 -17.53 11.65 4.74
C ILE A 339 -18.43 12.84 4.51
N VAL A 340 -19.74 12.65 4.76
CA VAL A 340 -20.76 13.71 4.69
C VAL A 340 -21.59 13.65 5.96
N GLY A 341 -21.30 14.52 6.93
CA GLY A 341 -21.96 14.52 8.23
C GLY A 341 -22.78 15.79 8.48
N ALA A 342 -24.11 15.67 8.61
CA ALA A 342 -24.99 16.77 8.94
C ALA A 342 -25.31 16.82 10.44
N GLY A 343 -25.13 17.99 11.05
CA GLY A 343 -25.38 18.20 12.48
C GLY A 343 -24.44 17.35 13.35
N GLU A 344 -25.01 16.48 14.18
CA GLU A 344 -24.25 15.62 15.11
C GLU A 344 -23.34 14.60 14.38
N ASN A 345 -23.72 14.12 13.19
CA ASN A 345 -22.92 13.22 12.38
C ASN A 345 -21.57 13.84 11.98
N GLY A 346 -21.53 15.17 11.80
CA GLY A 346 -20.30 15.92 11.54
C GLY A 346 -19.31 15.96 12.71
N CYS A 347 -19.68 15.44 13.90
CA CYS A 347 -18.79 15.30 15.05
C CYS A 347 -18.11 13.93 15.11
N VAL A 348 -18.46 12.99 14.22
CA VAL A 348 -17.82 11.67 14.09
C VAL A 348 -16.73 11.78 13.03
N LEU A 349 -15.45 11.57 13.43
CA LEU A 349 -14.30 11.85 12.57
C LEU A 349 -14.31 11.04 11.26
N HIS A 350 -14.61 9.75 11.32
CA HIS A 350 -14.67 8.88 10.14
C HIS A 350 -16.10 8.37 9.90
N TYR A 351 -17.04 9.31 9.81
CA TYR A 351 -18.45 9.00 9.52
C TYR A 351 -18.63 8.72 8.03
N ILE A 352 -18.75 7.44 7.68
CA ILE A 352 -18.85 6.97 6.29
C ILE A 352 -20.22 6.38 5.95
N GLU A 353 -21.12 6.28 6.90
CA GLU A 353 -22.46 5.76 6.72
C GLU A 353 -23.30 6.66 5.81
N ASN A 354 -23.18 7.98 5.98
CA ASN A 354 -23.86 9.02 5.19
C ASN A 354 -25.34 8.71 5.01
N ASP A 355 -26.04 8.33 6.10
CA ASP A 355 -27.35 7.71 6.01
C ASP A 355 -28.51 8.61 6.43
N LYS A 356 -28.23 9.86 6.83
CA LYS A 356 -29.29 10.83 7.16
C LYS A 356 -30.06 11.22 5.91
N GLU A 357 -31.37 10.94 5.92
CA GLU A 357 -32.27 11.15 4.76
C GLU A 357 -32.55 12.63 4.48
N GLU A 358 -32.65 13.48 5.52
CA GLU A 358 -32.86 14.92 5.41
C GLU A 358 -31.89 15.67 6.33
N ILE A 359 -31.06 16.54 5.74
CA ILE A 359 -30.06 17.31 6.50
C ILE A 359 -30.63 18.53 7.20
N HIS A 360 -31.87 18.93 6.88
CA HIS A 360 -32.51 20.11 7.41
C HIS A 360 -31.63 21.38 7.33
N ASN A 361 -31.87 22.37 8.19
CA ASN A 361 -31.04 23.58 8.25
C ASN A 361 -29.78 23.42 9.11
N GLN A 362 -29.10 22.25 9.03
CA GLN A 362 -27.94 21.97 9.83
C GLN A 362 -26.63 22.41 9.12
N LEU A 363 -25.54 22.47 9.88
CA LEU A 363 -24.21 22.48 9.29
C LEU A 363 -23.92 21.09 8.73
N VAL A 364 -23.33 21.06 7.54
CA VAL A 364 -22.90 19.84 6.88
C VAL A 364 -21.38 19.90 6.71
N LEU A 365 -20.71 18.97 7.38
CA LEU A 365 -19.28 18.73 7.19
C LEU A 365 -19.14 17.77 5.99
N MET A 366 -18.29 18.14 5.05
CA MET A 366 -17.96 17.33 3.88
C MET A 366 -16.45 17.18 3.80
N ASP A 367 -15.97 15.97 4.04
CA ASP A 367 -14.57 15.60 3.97
C ASP A 367 -14.39 14.56 2.87
N LEU A 368 -13.93 15.01 1.72
CA LEU A 368 -13.89 14.23 0.49
C LEU A 368 -12.66 14.59 -0.33
N GLY A 369 -12.07 13.58 -0.96
CA GLY A 369 -10.91 13.77 -1.82
C GLY A 369 -10.95 12.85 -3.04
N ALA A 370 -10.70 13.40 -4.22
CA ALA A 370 -10.57 12.64 -5.44
C ALA A 370 -9.19 11.97 -5.53
N GLU A 371 -9.14 10.72 -5.98
CA GLU A 371 -7.90 10.07 -6.37
C GLU A 371 -7.65 10.24 -7.87
N TYR A 372 -6.49 10.79 -8.22
CA TYR A 372 -6.07 10.99 -9.59
C TYR A 372 -4.71 10.34 -9.84
N TYR A 373 -4.71 9.20 -10.53
CA TYR A 373 -3.51 8.41 -10.84
C TYR A 373 -2.66 8.07 -9.61
N GLY A 374 -3.29 7.60 -8.53
CA GLY A 374 -2.65 7.19 -7.28
C GLY A 374 -2.28 8.33 -6.34
N TYR A 375 -2.69 9.58 -6.65
CA TYR A 375 -2.49 10.75 -5.79
C TYR A 375 -3.83 11.30 -5.33
N THR A 376 -4.02 11.37 -4.02
CA THR A 376 -5.28 11.71 -3.37
C THR A 376 -5.27 13.14 -2.85
N ALA A 377 -6.37 13.87 -3.09
CA ALA A 377 -6.67 15.10 -2.37
C ALA A 377 -7.41 14.80 -1.08
N ASP A 378 -7.38 15.75 -0.17
CA ASP A 378 -8.09 15.76 1.10
C ASP A 378 -8.62 17.18 1.33
N VAL A 379 -9.95 17.35 1.23
CA VAL A 379 -10.57 18.67 1.21
C VAL A 379 -11.83 18.69 2.08
N THR A 380 -11.71 19.24 3.29
CA THR A 380 -12.86 19.41 4.21
C THR A 380 -13.48 20.80 4.11
N ARG A 381 -14.81 20.86 4.07
CA ARG A 381 -15.61 22.09 4.23
C ARG A 381 -16.84 21.82 5.07
N THR A 382 -17.20 22.80 5.90
CA THR A 382 -18.42 22.79 6.70
C THR A 382 -19.27 24.02 6.33
N ILE A 383 -20.47 23.77 5.82
CA ILE A 383 -21.39 24.83 5.37
C ILE A 383 -22.81 24.58 5.86
N PRO A 384 -23.66 25.63 6.02
CA PRO A 384 -25.05 25.46 6.34
C PRO A 384 -25.85 24.98 5.12
N ALA A 385 -26.74 24.01 5.30
CA ALA A 385 -27.52 23.40 4.23
C ALA A 385 -28.39 24.42 3.46
N ASN A 386 -28.86 25.48 4.12
CA ASN A 386 -29.65 26.56 3.51
C ASN A 386 -28.81 27.72 2.94
N GLY A 387 -27.48 27.60 2.93
CA GLY A 387 -26.57 28.63 2.45
C GLY A 387 -26.39 29.85 3.35
N VAL A 388 -27.00 29.89 4.53
CA VAL A 388 -26.97 31.04 5.45
C VAL A 388 -26.56 30.60 6.84
N PHE A 389 -25.43 31.07 7.31
CA PHE A 389 -24.98 30.82 8.69
C PHE A 389 -25.83 31.56 9.70
N SER A 390 -26.31 30.87 10.75
CA SER A 390 -26.86 31.52 11.92
C SER A 390 -25.76 32.29 12.69
N PRO A 391 -26.15 33.19 13.66
CA PRO A 391 -25.14 33.85 14.52
C PRO A 391 -24.27 32.85 15.28
N GLU A 392 -24.84 31.74 15.77
CA GLU A 392 -24.15 30.68 16.50
C GLU A 392 -23.18 29.90 15.56
N GLN A 393 -23.66 29.56 14.36
CA GLN A 393 -22.86 28.86 13.34
C GLN A 393 -21.68 29.73 12.84
N LYS A 394 -21.83 31.07 12.85
CA LYS A 394 -20.71 31.98 12.52
C LYS A 394 -19.69 32.08 13.64
N ALA A 395 -20.07 31.78 14.88
CA ALA A 395 -19.18 31.82 16.03
C ALA A 395 -18.28 30.56 16.12
N LEU A 396 -18.74 29.44 15.56
CA LEU A 396 -17.94 28.23 15.39
C LEU A 396 -16.92 28.38 14.28
#